data_47549716b06eafde46d066c77753f391
#
_entry.id   47549716b06eafde46d066c77753f391
#
_cell.length_a   1.000
_cell.length_b   1.000
_cell.length_c   1.000
_cell.angle_alpha   90.00
_cell.angle_beta   90.00
_cell.angle_gamma   90.00
#
_symmetry.space_group_name_H-M   'P 1'
#
loop_
_entity.id
_entity.type
_entity.pdbx_description
1 polymer ?
#
loop_
_entity_poly.entity_id
_entity_poly.type
_entity_poly.pdbx_seq_one_letter_code
_entity_poly.pdbx_strand_id
1 'polypeptide(L)'
;MWCRFFGTPESSYPPDCGSGTYSAQSPTLYSHIEFNEDVIWEEVERIVEECTGKSFTIGQNLFFQVPFFANPIFFYKSEYDEWIEDVMLMDQFSIPLARSLDEAPAHKMEMYQIIKQELNACQKHQQDKDGN
;
A
#
# COMPACT_ATOMS: atom_id res chain seq x y z
N MET A 1 -3.88 1.37 3.52
CA MET A 1 -3.80 0.91 4.91
C MET A 1 -2.74 1.67 5.71
N TRP A 2 -1.49 1.66 5.25
CA TRP A 2 -0.38 2.33 5.96
C TRP A 2 -0.59 3.83 6.12
N CYS A 3 -1.07 4.50 5.07
CA CYS A 3 -1.36 5.94 5.17
C CYS A 3 -2.49 6.23 6.16
N ARG A 4 -3.44 5.33 6.29
CA ARG A 4 -4.54 5.47 7.25
C ARG A 4 -4.04 5.40 8.70
N PHE A 5 -3.05 4.53 8.98
CA PHE A 5 -2.46 4.37 10.31
C PHE A 5 -1.47 5.46 10.68
N PHE A 6 -0.60 5.84 9.74
CA PHE A 6 0.55 6.69 10.02
C PHE A 6 0.50 8.05 9.32
N GLY A 7 -0.58 8.31 8.58
CA GLY A 7 -0.72 9.53 7.78
C GLY A 7 -0.07 9.37 6.41
N THR A 8 -0.48 10.21 5.48
CA THR A 8 0.10 10.22 4.14
C THR A 8 1.43 10.94 4.17
N PRO A 9 2.55 10.29 3.75
CA PRO A 9 3.85 10.96 3.72
C PRO A 9 3.82 12.17 2.79
N GLU A 10 4.51 13.23 3.19
CA GLU A 10 4.68 14.41 2.34
C GLU A 10 5.57 14.09 1.15
N SER A 11 5.26 14.69 0.00
CA SER A 11 6.05 14.52 -1.20
C SER A 11 6.10 15.84 -1.98
N SER A 12 7.27 16.14 -2.54
CA SER A 12 7.46 17.28 -3.42
C SER A 12 7.02 16.99 -4.86
N TYR A 13 6.66 15.73 -5.17
CA TYR A 13 6.25 15.35 -6.51
C TYR A 13 4.76 15.62 -6.74
N PRO A 14 4.33 15.82 -8.02
CA PRO A 14 2.94 16.15 -8.28
C PRO A 14 1.99 15.00 -7.97
N PRO A 15 0.82 15.29 -7.35
CA PRO A 15 -0.15 14.25 -6.99
C PRO A 15 -0.74 13.48 -8.18
N ASP A 16 -0.80 14.11 -9.34
CA ASP A 16 -1.34 13.52 -10.58
C ASP A 16 -0.23 12.99 -11.49
N CYS A 17 0.99 12.87 -11.02
CA CYS A 17 2.21 12.59 -11.80
C CYS A 17 2.54 13.67 -12.80
N GLY A 18 1.83 14.80 -12.74
CA GLY A 18 1.96 15.86 -13.71
C GLY A 18 1.43 15.48 -15.08
N SER A 19 1.35 16.43 -15.95
CA SER A 19 0.99 16.23 -17.37
C SER A 19 2.21 15.93 -18.24
N GLY A 20 3.35 15.61 -17.64
CA GLY A 20 4.61 15.34 -18.31
C GLY A 20 5.52 14.44 -17.48
N THR A 21 6.81 14.55 -17.73
CA THR A 21 7.81 13.80 -16.99
C THR A 21 8.44 14.65 -15.90
N TYR A 22 8.98 13.98 -14.89
CA TYR A 22 9.78 14.62 -13.84
C TYR A 22 10.93 13.70 -13.46
N SER A 23 11.98 14.28 -12.89
CA SER A 23 13.16 13.51 -12.47
C SER A 23 13.07 13.16 -10.99
N ALA A 24 13.33 11.90 -10.65
CA ALA A 24 13.37 11.43 -9.28
C ALA A 24 14.31 10.24 -9.12
N GLN A 25 14.66 9.94 -7.88
CA GLN A 25 15.52 8.82 -7.55
C GLN A 25 14.73 7.52 -7.59
N SER A 26 15.17 6.55 -8.39
CA SER A 26 14.61 5.20 -8.39
C SER A 26 15.21 4.40 -7.23
N PRO A 27 14.38 3.93 -6.29
CA PRO A 27 14.92 3.12 -5.19
C PRO A 27 15.40 1.72 -5.63
N THR A 28 14.91 1.20 -6.74
CA THR A 28 15.33 -0.13 -7.23
C THR A 28 16.53 -0.07 -8.16
N LEU A 29 16.66 1.01 -8.95
CA LEU A 29 17.76 1.18 -9.90
C LEU A 29 18.92 1.99 -9.32
N TYR A 30 18.74 2.61 -8.17
CA TYR A 30 19.73 3.42 -7.47
C TYR A 30 20.26 4.58 -8.30
N SER A 31 19.40 5.15 -9.15
CA SER A 31 19.78 6.26 -10.02
C SER A 31 18.61 7.20 -10.25
N HIS A 32 18.91 8.46 -10.62
CA HIS A 32 17.90 9.41 -11.07
C HIS A 32 17.45 9.05 -12.48
N ILE A 33 16.14 8.91 -12.65
CA ILE A 33 15.54 8.65 -13.95
C ILE A 33 14.34 9.57 -14.13
N GLU A 34 13.85 9.68 -15.35
CA GLU A 34 12.62 10.40 -15.63
C GLU A 34 11.43 9.50 -15.38
N PHE A 35 10.46 10.02 -14.62
CA PHE A 35 9.22 9.34 -14.30
C PHE A 35 8.04 9.94 -15.05
N ASN A 36 7.18 9.10 -15.55
CA ASN A 36 5.83 9.40 -15.98
C ASN A 36 4.92 8.32 -15.37
N GLU A 37 3.64 8.36 -15.71
CA GLU A 37 2.68 7.40 -15.14
C GLU A 37 3.12 5.94 -15.36
N ASP A 38 3.55 5.59 -16.57
CA ASP A 38 3.97 4.22 -16.89
C ASP A 38 5.22 3.81 -16.11
N VAL A 39 6.19 4.70 -16.00
CA VAL A 39 7.44 4.44 -15.29
C VAL A 39 7.21 4.29 -13.79
N ILE A 40 6.25 5.03 -13.22
CA ILE A 40 5.85 4.87 -11.83
C ILE A 40 5.37 3.43 -11.57
N TRP A 41 4.51 2.91 -12.43
CA TRP A 41 4.01 1.55 -12.28
C TRP A 41 5.09 0.49 -12.49
N GLU A 42 6.03 0.73 -13.39
CA GLU A 42 7.20 -0.14 -13.56
C GLU A 42 8.05 -0.19 -12.29
N GLU A 43 8.26 0.96 -11.65
CA GLU A 43 8.99 1.03 -10.39
C GLU A 43 8.26 0.29 -9.27
N VAL A 44 6.94 0.44 -9.18
CA VAL A 44 6.12 -0.29 -8.21
C VAL A 44 6.24 -1.79 -8.41
N GLU A 45 6.20 -2.26 -9.66
CA GLU A 45 6.37 -3.69 -9.96
C GLU A 45 7.73 -4.21 -9.50
N ARG A 46 8.80 -3.46 -9.72
CA ARG A 46 10.13 -3.85 -9.25
C ARG A 46 10.21 -3.91 -7.73
N ILE A 47 9.59 -2.95 -7.04
CA ILE A 47 9.52 -2.96 -5.57
C ILE A 47 8.79 -4.20 -5.08
N VAL A 48 7.66 -4.54 -5.70
CA VAL A 48 6.89 -5.73 -5.34
C VAL A 48 7.69 -7.01 -5.55
N GLU A 49 8.42 -7.12 -6.65
CA GLU A 49 9.29 -8.26 -6.92
C GLU A 49 10.40 -8.40 -5.88
N GLU A 50 11.00 -7.28 -5.47
CA GLU A 50 12.04 -7.27 -4.45
C GLU A 50 11.53 -7.62 -3.06
N CYS A 51 10.23 -7.48 -2.80
CA CYS A 51 9.62 -7.86 -1.52
C CYS A 51 9.51 -9.38 -1.34
N THR A 52 9.59 -10.15 -2.42
CA THR A 52 9.42 -11.60 -2.36
C THR A 52 10.47 -12.22 -1.45
N GLY A 53 10.02 -12.97 -0.44
CA GLY A 53 10.92 -13.62 0.50
C GLY A 53 11.46 -12.74 1.61
N LYS A 54 11.07 -11.47 1.67
CA LYS A 54 11.49 -10.56 2.75
C LYS A 54 10.46 -10.55 3.88
N SER A 55 10.88 -10.07 5.06
CA SER A 55 10.03 -10.03 6.26
C SER A 55 9.00 -8.89 6.23
N PHE A 56 9.16 -7.92 5.31
CA PHE A 56 8.24 -6.80 5.20
C PHE A 56 7.09 -7.16 4.26
N THR A 57 5.89 -6.65 4.56
CA THR A 57 4.78 -6.77 3.63
C THR A 57 4.96 -5.84 2.44
N ILE A 58 4.24 -6.12 1.35
CA ILE A 58 4.25 -5.27 0.16
C ILE A 58 3.80 -3.85 0.53
N GLY A 59 2.74 -3.72 1.33
CA GLY A 59 2.23 -2.41 1.76
C GLY A 59 3.23 -1.63 2.58
N GLN A 60 3.93 -2.27 3.50
CA GLN A 60 4.96 -1.63 4.31
C GLN A 60 6.10 -1.10 3.42
N ASN A 61 6.57 -1.93 2.50
CA ASN A 61 7.67 -1.55 1.62
C ASN A 61 7.28 -0.39 0.70
N LEU A 62 6.09 -0.46 0.11
CA LEU A 62 5.59 0.64 -0.73
C LEU A 62 5.42 1.93 0.07
N PHE A 63 4.91 1.86 1.29
CA PHE A 63 4.73 3.03 2.15
C PHE A 63 6.04 3.79 2.36
N PHE A 64 7.15 3.08 2.56
CA PHE A 64 8.45 3.70 2.78
C PHE A 64 9.18 4.08 1.48
N GLN A 65 8.92 3.40 0.37
CA GLN A 65 9.65 3.59 -0.89
C GLN A 65 9.00 4.59 -1.83
N VAL A 66 7.66 4.63 -1.91
CA VAL A 66 6.95 5.48 -2.87
C VAL A 66 7.30 6.96 -2.76
N PRO A 67 7.45 7.55 -1.55
CA PRO A 67 7.78 8.98 -1.48
C PRO A 67 9.11 9.38 -2.14
N PHE A 68 10.00 8.44 -2.39
CA PHE A 68 11.27 8.73 -3.06
C PHE A 68 11.10 9.07 -4.54
N PHE A 69 10.01 8.63 -5.18
CA PHE A 69 9.83 8.83 -6.61
C PHE A 69 8.44 9.32 -7.02
N ALA A 70 7.46 9.30 -6.11
CA ALA A 70 6.09 9.69 -6.46
C ALA A 70 5.36 10.27 -5.25
N ASN A 71 4.25 10.95 -5.52
CA ASN A 71 3.35 11.40 -4.47
C ASN A 71 2.39 10.26 -4.13
N PRO A 72 2.29 9.84 -2.86
CA PRO A 72 1.40 8.75 -2.46
C PRO A 72 -0.07 8.97 -2.84
N ILE A 73 -0.52 10.22 -2.97
CA ILE A 73 -1.89 10.55 -3.36
C ILE A 73 -2.23 10.01 -4.75
N PHE A 74 -1.23 9.86 -5.63
CA PHE A 74 -1.42 9.28 -6.96
C PHE A 74 -2.09 7.91 -6.91
N PHE A 75 -1.80 7.12 -5.88
CA PHE A 75 -2.30 5.75 -5.73
C PHE A 75 -3.64 5.68 -5.00
N TYR A 76 -4.15 6.82 -4.52
CA TYR A 76 -5.38 6.85 -3.73
C TYR A 76 -6.61 6.64 -4.61
N LYS A 77 -7.51 5.78 -4.11
CA LYS A 77 -8.88 5.62 -4.65
C LYS A 77 -9.84 5.46 -3.49
N SER A 78 -10.98 6.15 -3.55
CA SER A 78 -11.99 6.10 -2.49
C SER A 78 -12.53 4.69 -2.26
N GLU A 79 -12.55 3.85 -3.29
CA GLU A 79 -12.96 2.45 -3.19
C GLU A 79 -12.10 1.67 -2.21
N TYR A 80 -10.81 1.97 -2.17
CA TYR A 80 -9.88 1.30 -1.25
C TYR A 80 -10.19 1.63 0.20
N ASP A 81 -10.58 2.86 0.49
CA ASP A 81 -11.00 3.25 1.84
C ASP A 81 -12.25 2.50 2.27
N GLU A 82 -13.22 2.33 1.38
CA GLU A 82 -14.43 1.57 1.66
C GLU A 82 -14.11 0.11 1.98
N TRP A 83 -13.23 -0.52 1.20
CA TRP A 83 -12.82 -1.90 1.44
C TRP A 83 -12.07 -2.06 2.76
N ILE A 84 -11.19 -1.12 3.07
CA ILE A 84 -10.44 -1.12 4.34
C ILE A 84 -11.41 -0.96 5.51
N GLU A 85 -12.36 -0.04 5.40
CA GLU A 85 -13.38 0.19 6.43
C GLU A 85 -14.20 -1.06 6.69
N ASP A 86 -14.66 -1.73 5.64
CA ASP A 86 -15.42 -2.97 5.74
C ASP A 86 -14.64 -4.06 6.47
N VAL A 87 -13.37 -4.24 6.12
CA VAL A 87 -12.52 -5.24 6.77
C VAL A 87 -12.29 -4.91 8.24
N MET A 88 -12.05 -3.64 8.56
CA MET A 88 -11.84 -3.22 9.94
C MET A 88 -13.10 -3.42 10.79
N LEU A 89 -14.28 -3.16 10.23
CA LEU A 89 -15.55 -3.39 10.93
C LEU A 89 -15.79 -4.89 11.14
N MET A 90 -15.53 -5.72 10.14
CA MET A 90 -15.65 -7.16 10.28
C MET A 90 -14.70 -7.70 11.35
N ASP A 91 -13.48 -7.19 11.40
CA ASP A 91 -12.49 -7.59 12.40
C ASP A 91 -12.90 -7.14 13.80
N GLN A 92 -13.34 -5.89 13.95
CA GLN A 92 -13.71 -5.30 15.24
C GLN A 92 -14.93 -5.99 15.86
N PHE A 93 -15.93 -6.32 15.06
CA PHE A 93 -17.18 -6.88 15.53
C PHE A 93 -17.31 -8.39 15.29
N SER A 94 -16.24 -9.02 14.83
CA SER A 94 -16.22 -10.46 14.53
C SER A 94 -17.32 -10.89 13.55
N ILE A 95 -17.62 -10.04 12.58
CA ILE A 95 -18.61 -10.31 11.54
C ILE A 95 -17.96 -11.14 10.43
N PRO A 96 -18.53 -12.31 10.07
CA PRO A 96 -17.95 -13.11 8.99
C PRO A 96 -18.20 -12.48 7.62
N LEU A 97 -17.29 -12.70 6.69
CA LEU A 97 -17.41 -12.24 5.30
C LEU A 97 -18.60 -12.91 4.60
N ALA A 98 -18.83 -14.17 4.92
CA ALA A 98 -19.96 -14.96 4.42
C ALA A 98 -20.25 -16.07 5.42
N ARG A 99 -21.42 -16.76 5.26
CA ARG A 99 -21.79 -17.85 6.14
C ARG A 99 -20.81 -19.01 6.11
N SER A 100 -20.19 -19.23 4.94
CA SER A 100 -19.19 -20.26 4.76
C SER A 100 -18.18 -19.82 3.70
N LEU A 101 -17.05 -20.52 3.62
CA LEU A 101 -16.05 -20.25 2.60
C LEU A 101 -16.59 -20.46 1.19
N ASP A 102 -17.50 -21.42 1.03
CA ASP A 102 -18.10 -21.73 -0.28
C ASP A 102 -19.01 -20.60 -0.77
N GLU A 103 -19.60 -19.82 0.13
CA GLU A 103 -20.47 -18.70 -0.19
C GLU A 103 -19.69 -17.40 -0.41
N ALA A 104 -18.45 -17.33 0.06
CA ALA A 104 -17.66 -16.12 -0.05
C ALA A 104 -17.17 -15.92 -1.50
N PRO A 105 -17.44 -14.75 -2.14
CA PRO A 105 -16.86 -14.46 -3.45
C PRO A 105 -15.35 -14.46 -3.39
N ALA A 106 -14.70 -15.16 -4.34
CA ALA A 106 -13.24 -15.29 -4.35
C ALA A 106 -12.52 -13.94 -4.34
N HIS A 107 -13.04 -12.98 -5.12
CA HIS A 107 -12.52 -11.63 -5.17
C HIS A 107 -12.51 -10.95 -3.79
N LYS A 108 -13.62 -11.04 -3.05
CA LYS A 108 -13.73 -10.44 -1.72
C LYS A 108 -12.82 -11.15 -0.71
N MET A 109 -12.65 -12.46 -0.83
CA MET A 109 -11.74 -13.21 0.02
C MET A 109 -10.29 -12.77 -0.18
N GLU A 110 -9.86 -12.59 -1.42
CA GLU A 110 -8.52 -12.11 -1.72
C GLU A 110 -8.30 -10.71 -1.13
N MET A 111 -9.25 -9.80 -1.35
CA MET A 111 -9.18 -8.45 -0.80
C MET A 111 -9.13 -8.46 0.72
N TYR A 112 -9.96 -9.29 1.36
CA TYR A 112 -9.96 -9.44 2.81
C TYR A 112 -8.60 -9.91 3.32
N GLN A 113 -8.01 -10.92 2.68
CA GLN A 113 -6.72 -11.47 3.11
C GLN A 113 -5.59 -10.44 2.99
N ILE A 114 -5.55 -9.70 1.88
CA ILE A 114 -4.54 -8.66 1.66
C ILE A 114 -4.67 -7.57 2.71
N ILE A 115 -5.87 -7.05 2.92
CA ILE A 115 -6.11 -5.96 3.87
C ILE A 115 -5.83 -6.44 5.30
N LYS A 116 -6.25 -7.65 5.66
CA LYS A 116 -6.01 -8.21 6.99
C LYS A 116 -4.50 -8.39 7.26
N GLN A 117 -3.76 -8.84 6.28
CA GLN A 117 -2.30 -8.98 6.39
C GLN A 117 -1.64 -7.62 6.61
N GLU A 118 -2.04 -6.60 5.87
CA GLU A 118 -1.49 -5.25 6.03
C GLU A 118 -1.93 -4.62 7.36
N LEU A 119 -3.16 -4.86 7.80
CA LEU A 119 -3.64 -4.41 9.10
C LEU A 119 -2.77 -4.99 10.23
N ASN A 120 -2.48 -6.28 10.19
CA ASN A 120 -1.63 -6.92 11.19
C ASN A 120 -0.22 -6.33 11.16
N ALA A 121 0.32 -6.06 9.98
CA ALA A 121 1.64 -5.45 9.83
C ALA A 121 1.67 -4.03 10.40
N CYS A 122 0.65 -3.22 10.16
CA CYS A 122 0.53 -1.88 10.71
C CYS A 122 0.45 -1.90 12.24
N GLN A 123 -0.35 -2.80 12.79
CA GLN A 123 -0.50 -2.93 14.25
C GLN A 123 0.82 -3.35 14.89
N LYS A 124 1.52 -4.30 14.29
CA LYS A 124 2.84 -4.74 14.77
C LYS A 124 3.86 -3.61 14.74
N HIS A 125 3.90 -2.86 13.63
CA HIS A 125 4.83 -1.73 13.48
C HIS A 125 4.55 -0.65 14.54
N GLN A 126 3.28 -0.37 14.81
CA GLN A 126 2.87 0.60 15.83
C GLN A 126 3.28 0.13 17.23
N GLN A 127 3.09 -1.15 17.54
CA GLN A 127 3.53 -1.72 18.83
C GLN A 127 5.03 -1.64 19.00
N ASP A 128 5.80 -1.98 17.97
CA ASP A 128 7.25 -1.91 18.01
C ASP A 128 7.73 -0.48 18.22
N LYS A 129 7.05 0.49 17.61
CA LYS A 129 7.35 1.92 17.75
C LYS A 129 7.00 2.44 19.15
N ASP A 130 5.86 2.02 19.70
CA ASP A 130 5.38 2.45 21.01
C ASP A 130 6.14 1.75 22.15
N GLY A 131 6.71 0.58 21.88
CA GLY A 131 7.49 -0.20 22.84
C GLY A 131 8.89 0.31 23.09
N ASN A 132 9.31 1.30 22.33
CA ASN A 132 10.60 1.96 22.52
C ASN A 132 10.43 3.25 23.32
#